data_fb4b380723c9e6a03c3663e1535fe713
#
_entry.id   fb4b380723c9e6a03c3663e1535fe713
#
_cell.length_a   1.000
_cell.length_b   1.000
_cell.length_c   1.000
_cell.angle_alpha   90.00
_cell.angle_beta   90.00
_cell.angle_gamma   90.00
#
_symmetry.space_group_name_H-M   'P 1'
#
loop_
_entity.id
_entity.type
_entity.pdbx_description
1 polymer ?
#
loop_
_entity_poly.entity_id
_entity_poly.type
_entity_poly.pdbx_seq_one_letter_code
_entity_poly.pdbx_strand_id
1 'polypeptide(L)'
;MYKPKHADGKLPAIAISGPFGAVKEQSSGLYAQELAERGFLTIAFDPSYTGESGGEPRYVASPDINTEDFCAAVDFLSTRDDVDAEHIGILGICGWGGMALNAAAIDTRIKATVTSTMYDMSRVNANGYFDAMDADARYELRKQLKNSVPLTQRTAHTPLREVCPIRYPTMRPNS
;
A
#
# COMPACT_ATOMS: atom_id res chain seq x y z
N MET A 1 -14.25 -2.29 -7.77
CA MET A 1 -15.26 -2.02 -6.74
C MET A 1 -16.26 -3.15 -6.72
N TYR A 2 -16.67 -3.62 -5.54
CA TYR A 2 -17.61 -4.72 -5.34
C TYR A 2 -18.71 -4.28 -4.36
N LYS A 3 -19.91 -4.86 -4.54
CA LYS A 3 -21.09 -4.62 -3.70
C LYS A 3 -21.78 -5.94 -3.39
N PRO A 4 -22.46 -6.05 -2.24
CA PRO A 4 -23.36 -7.17 -1.98
C PRO A 4 -24.46 -7.28 -3.04
N LYS A 5 -24.84 -8.50 -3.41
CA LYS A 5 -25.85 -8.75 -4.48
C LYS A 5 -27.24 -8.19 -4.19
N HIS A 6 -27.62 -8.04 -2.92
CA HIS A 6 -28.95 -7.63 -2.46
C HIS A 6 -28.86 -6.50 -1.44
N ALA A 7 -28.09 -5.45 -1.78
CA ALA A 7 -27.90 -4.33 -0.89
C ALA A 7 -28.95 -3.24 -1.13
N ASP A 8 -29.68 -2.89 -0.08
CA ASP A 8 -30.59 -1.74 -0.04
C ASP A 8 -30.02 -0.65 0.86
N GLY A 9 -30.11 0.60 0.40
CA GLY A 9 -29.65 1.76 1.16
C GLY A 9 -28.14 1.96 1.13
N LYS A 10 -27.66 2.74 2.12
CA LYS A 10 -26.23 3.05 2.28
C LYS A 10 -25.51 1.92 3.00
N LEU A 11 -24.32 1.60 2.52
CA LEU A 11 -23.49 0.49 3.03
C LEU A 11 -22.25 1.01 3.74
N PRO A 12 -21.79 0.32 4.81
CA PRO A 12 -20.44 0.52 5.31
C PRO A 12 -19.43 0.17 4.21
N ALA A 13 -18.34 0.92 4.11
CA ALA A 13 -17.40 0.76 3.02
C ALA A 13 -15.97 0.49 3.49
N ILE A 14 -15.19 -0.22 2.66
CA ILE A 14 -13.78 -0.54 2.95
C ILE A 14 -12.93 -0.28 1.71
N ALA A 15 -11.85 0.51 1.88
CA ALA A 15 -10.81 0.66 0.88
C ALA A 15 -9.64 -0.28 1.18
N ILE A 16 -9.12 -0.96 0.15
CA ILE A 16 -8.16 -2.05 0.29
C ILE A 16 -6.99 -1.86 -0.68
N SER A 17 -5.76 -1.96 -0.19
CA SER A 17 -4.57 -1.92 -1.04
C SER A 17 -3.41 -2.74 -0.47
N GLY A 18 -2.44 -3.05 -1.34
CA GLY A 18 -1.25 -3.85 -1.06
C GLY A 18 -1.34 -5.28 -1.61
N PRO A 19 -0.28 -6.08 -1.46
CA PRO A 19 1.07 -5.77 -0.96
C PRO A 19 1.94 -5.02 -1.97
N PHE A 20 3.21 -4.74 -1.61
CA PHE A 20 4.16 -4.13 -2.54
C PHE A 20 4.32 -4.95 -3.82
N GLY A 21 4.28 -4.27 -4.96
CA GLY A 21 4.46 -4.89 -6.27
C GLY A 21 3.26 -5.69 -6.77
N ALA A 22 2.16 -5.74 -6.00
CA ALA A 22 0.91 -6.33 -6.44
C ALA A 22 0.00 -5.27 -7.09
N VAL A 23 -0.98 -5.75 -7.84
CA VAL A 23 -2.03 -4.92 -8.45
C VAL A 23 -3.40 -5.26 -7.83
N LYS A 24 -4.35 -4.36 -8.00
CA LYS A 24 -5.69 -4.44 -7.39
C LYS A 24 -6.47 -5.73 -7.70
N GLU A 25 -6.14 -6.42 -8.78
CA GLU A 25 -6.76 -7.68 -9.18
C GLU A 25 -6.27 -8.90 -8.36
N GLN A 26 -5.16 -8.74 -7.64
CA GLN A 26 -4.55 -9.81 -6.84
C GLN A 26 -5.15 -9.87 -5.42
N SER A 27 -4.32 -9.93 -4.39
CA SER A 27 -4.79 -10.15 -3.01
C SER A 27 -5.76 -9.07 -2.53
N SER A 28 -5.55 -7.79 -2.87
CA SER A 28 -6.50 -6.73 -2.49
C SER A 28 -7.87 -6.91 -3.16
N GLY A 29 -7.91 -7.38 -4.41
CA GLY A 29 -9.15 -7.73 -5.09
C GLY A 29 -9.87 -8.91 -4.45
N LEU A 30 -9.14 -9.95 -4.04
CA LEU A 30 -9.71 -11.08 -3.32
C LEU A 30 -10.34 -10.65 -1.99
N TYR A 31 -9.61 -9.87 -1.17
CA TYR A 31 -10.18 -9.32 0.07
C TYR A 31 -11.43 -8.48 -0.20
N ALA A 32 -11.42 -7.67 -1.28
CA ALA A 32 -12.55 -6.84 -1.64
C ALA A 32 -13.79 -7.67 -1.99
N GLN A 33 -13.64 -8.76 -2.73
CA GLN A 33 -14.74 -9.68 -3.06
C GLN A 33 -15.30 -10.35 -1.80
N GLU A 34 -14.42 -10.93 -0.98
CA GLU A 34 -14.80 -11.61 0.24
C GLU A 34 -15.52 -10.71 1.26
N LEU A 35 -15.11 -9.45 1.37
CA LEU A 35 -15.75 -8.48 2.25
C LEU A 35 -17.07 -7.97 1.66
N ALA A 36 -17.19 -7.88 0.33
CA ALA A 36 -18.46 -7.54 -0.30
C ALA A 36 -19.53 -8.60 -0.05
N GLU A 37 -19.16 -9.88 -0.05
CA GLU A 37 -20.08 -10.99 0.29
C GLU A 37 -20.55 -10.92 1.77
N ARG A 38 -19.79 -10.22 2.63
CA ARG A 38 -20.11 -10.00 4.04
C ARG A 38 -20.89 -8.72 4.33
N GLY A 39 -21.29 -7.99 3.29
CA GLY A 39 -22.18 -6.84 3.42
C GLY A 39 -21.52 -5.48 3.30
N PHE A 40 -20.25 -5.39 2.93
CA PHE A 40 -19.55 -4.12 2.74
C PHE A 40 -19.56 -3.69 1.27
N LEU A 41 -19.59 -2.39 1.02
CA LEU A 41 -19.16 -1.86 -0.27
C LEU A 41 -17.63 -1.76 -0.23
N THR A 42 -16.94 -2.33 -1.22
CA THR A 42 -15.50 -2.40 -1.19
C THR A 42 -14.85 -1.86 -2.45
N ILE A 43 -13.69 -1.23 -2.28
CA ILE A 43 -12.80 -0.87 -3.39
C ILE A 43 -11.42 -1.47 -3.16
N ALA A 44 -10.88 -2.12 -4.20
CA ALA A 44 -9.45 -2.39 -4.29
C ALA A 44 -8.86 -1.40 -5.30
N PHE A 45 -7.72 -0.81 -4.97
CA PHE A 45 -7.09 0.19 -5.82
C PHE A 45 -5.59 -0.07 -5.97
N ASP A 46 -5.07 0.33 -7.13
CA ASP A 46 -3.64 0.42 -7.36
C ASP A 46 -3.15 1.73 -6.76
N PRO A 47 -2.14 1.69 -5.88
CA PRO A 47 -1.59 2.92 -5.35
C PRO A 47 -0.80 3.69 -6.42
N SER A 48 -0.54 4.96 -6.15
CA SER A 48 0.32 5.81 -6.99
C SER A 48 1.60 5.07 -7.39
N TYR A 49 2.03 5.22 -8.61
CA TYR A 49 3.19 4.58 -9.24
C TYR A 49 3.07 3.07 -9.52
N THR A 50 1.93 2.44 -9.25
CA THR A 50 1.76 0.97 -9.39
C THR A 50 0.54 0.65 -10.26
N GLY A 51 0.56 -0.50 -10.95
CA GLY A 51 -0.55 -1.01 -11.74
C GLY A 51 -1.02 -0.01 -12.81
N GLU A 52 -2.32 0.27 -12.85
CA GLU A 52 -2.94 1.23 -13.75
C GLU A 52 -2.88 2.68 -13.25
N SER A 53 -2.50 2.90 -11.98
CA SER A 53 -2.33 4.26 -11.45
C SER A 53 -1.10 4.93 -12.04
N GLY A 54 -1.18 6.25 -12.19
CA GLY A 54 -0.12 7.07 -12.77
C GLY A 54 1.07 7.29 -11.83
N GLY A 55 2.02 8.11 -12.31
CA GLY A 55 3.21 8.53 -11.60
C GLY A 55 4.50 7.95 -12.16
N GLU A 56 5.55 8.75 -12.12
CA GLU A 56 6.91 8.40 -12.51
C GLU A 56 7.90 8.84 -11.42
N PRO A 57 8.97 8.06 -11.15
CA PRO A 57 9.26 6.74 -11.73
C PRO A 57 8.30 5.65 -11.22
N ARG A 58 8.11 4.57 -12.01
CA ARG A 58 7.20 3.48 -11.66
C ARG A 58 7.73 2.64 -10.49
N TYR A 59 6.81 1.97 -9.78
CA TYR A 59 7.09 1.03 -8.69
C TYR A 59 7.79 1.67 -7.48
N VAL A 60 7.48 2.93 -7.22
CA VAL A 60 7.93 3.62 -6.01
C VAL A 60 6.97 3.35 -4.86
N ALA A 61 7.53 3.07 -3.70
CA ALA A 61 6.80 3.08 -2.43
C ALA A 61 7.24 4.30 -1.62
N SER A 62 6.30 5.20 -1.38
CA SER A 62 6.53 6.40 -0.56
C SER A 62 5.52 6.40 0.59
N PRO A 63 5.97 6.37 1.86
CA PRO A 63 5.05 6.41 3.00
C PRO A 63 4.09 7.60 2.96
N ASP A 64 4.57 8.77 2.56
CA ASP A 64 3.76 9.99 2.50
C ASP A 64 2.69 9.90 1.40
N ILE A 65 3.11 9.59 0.16
CA ILE A 65 2.21 9.52 -0.99
C ILE A 65 1.22 8.37 -0.84
N ASN A 66 1.69 7.20 -0.39
CA ASN A 66 0.82 6.03 -0.30
C ASN A 66 -0.09 6.07 0.95
N THR A 67 0.22 6.86 1.96
CA THR A 67 -0.73 7.24 3.01
C THR A 67 -1.85 8.11 2.43
N GLU A 68 -1.50 9.09 1.59
CA GLU A 68 -2.46 9.94 0.89
C GLU A 68 -3.35 9.16 -0.09
N ASP A 69 -2.85 8.11 -0.73
CA ASP A 69 -3.65 7.22 -1.57
C ASP A 69 -4.83 6.59 -0.79
N PHE A 70 -4.63 6.22 0.48
CA PHE A 70 -5.72 5.76 1.34
C PHE A 70 -6.70 6.88 1.67
N CYS A 71 -6.21 8.09 1.98
CA CYS A 71 -7.07 9.25 2.24
C CYS A 71 -7.90 9.60 1.01
N ALA A 72 -7.31 9.59 -0.19
CA ALA A 72 -8.01 9.79 -1.45
C ALA A 72 -9.07 8.71 -1.73
N ALA A 73 -8.79 7.46 -1.37
CA ALA A 73 -9.78 6.38 -1.47
C ALA A 73 -10.96 6.60 -0.50
N VAL A 74 -10.70 7.13 0.70
CA VAL A 74 -11.74 7.53 1.66
C VAL A 74 -12.53 8.74 1.15
N ASP A 75 -11.88 9.73 0.52
CA ASP A 75 -12.55 10.85 -0.15
C ASP A 75 -13.54 10.33 -1.19
N PHE A 76 -13.09 9.45 -2.06
CA PHE A 76 -13.95 8.82 -3.06
C PHE A 76 -15.14 8.10 -2.45
N LEU A 77 -14.92 7.29 -1.41
CA LEU A 77 -16.02 6.57 -0.75
C LEU A 77 -17.02 7.51 -0.08
N SER A 78 -16.53 8.57 0.58
CA SER A 78 -17.40 9.53 1.31
C SER A 78 -18.28 10.39 0.38
N THR A 79 -17.94 10.52 -0.88
CA THR A 79 -18.74 11.27 -1.88
C THR A 79 -19.84 10.43 -2.54
N ARG A 80 -19.93 9.14 -2.23
CA ARG A 80 -20.89 8.25 -2.88
C ARG A 80 -22.24 8.21 -2.17
N ASP A 81 -23.31 8.22 -2.92
CA ASP A 81 -24.67 8.17 -2.38
C ASP A 81 -25.04 6.82 -1.75
N ASP A 82 -24.33 5.74 -2.16
CA ASP A 82 -24.55 4.36 -1.71
C ASP A 82 -23.61 3.94 -0.56
N VAL A 83 -22.80 4.87 -0.03
CA VAL A 83 -21.91 4.66 1.11
C VAL A 83 -22.43 5.35 2.35
N ASP A 84 -22.38 4.66 3.48
CA ASP A 84 -22.53 5.25 4.79
C ASP A 84 -21.18 5.88 5.21
N ALA A 85 -21.08 7.20 5.06
CA ALA A 85 -19.84 7.94 5.32
C ALA A 85 -19.40 7.90 6.81
N GLU A 86 -20.31 7.54 7.73
CA GLU A 86 -19.96 7.34 9.14
C GLU A 86 -19.36 5.95 9.43
N HIS A 87 -19.34 5.05 8.42
CA HIS A 87 -18.83 3.68 8.55
C HIS A 87 -17.86 3.31 7.43
N ILE A 88 -16.75 4.07 7.33
CA ILE A 88 -15.67 3.80 6.38
C ILE A 88 -14.49 3.18 7.11
N GLY A 89 -14.02 2.05 6.60
CA GLY A 89 -12.82 1.37 7.06
C GLY A 89 -11.77 1.24 5.95
N ILE A 90 -10.55 0.89 6.34
CA ILE A 90 -9.45 0.59 5.41
C ILE A 90 -8.76 -0.72 5.77
N LEU A 91 -8.23 -1.40 4.77
CA LEU A 91 -7.43 -2.62 4.93
C LEU A 91 -6.12 -2.50 4.16
N GLY A 92 -5.02 -2.57 4.87
CA GLY A 92 -3.67 -2.57 4.30
C GLY A 92 -3.00 -3.93 4.40
N ILE A 93 -2.43 -4.42 3.29
CA ILE A 93 -1.79 -5.75 3.21
C ILE A 93 -0.27 -5.58 3.14
N CYS A 94 0.48 -6.35 3.93
CA CYS A 94 1.93 -6.33 3.97
C CYS A 94 2.46 -4.94 4.40
N GLY A 95 3.40 -4.35 3.70
CA GLY A 95 3.90 -2.99 4.00
C GLY A 95 2.82 -1.89 3.95
N TRP A 96 1.73 -2.11 3.20
CA TRP A 96 0.58 -1.21 3.13
C TRP A 96 -0.22 -1.14 4.44
N GLY A 97 -0.05 -2.11 5.33
CA GLY A 97 -0.59 -2.04 6.68
C GLY A 97 -0.06 -0.83 7.46
N GLY A 98 1.22 -0.50 7.32
CA GLY A 98 1.82 0.70 7.92
C GLY A 98 1.24 2.00 7.35
N MET A 99 1.04 2.08 6.03
CA MET A 99 0.41 3.24 5.37
C MET A 99 -1.06 3.39 5.81
N ALA A 100 -1.78 2.28 5.94
CA ALA A 100 -3.15 2.29 6.46
C ALA A 100 -3.21 2.82 7.91
N LEU A 101 -2.30 2.42 8.78
CA LEU A 101 -2.22 2.96 10.15
C LEU A 101 -1.90 4.46 10.16
N ASN A 102 -1.00 4.93 9.29
CA ASN A 102 -0.71 6.35 9.16
C ASN A 102 -1.95 7.14 8.69
N ALA A 103 -2.67 6.63 7.68
CA ALA A 103 -3.91 7.26 7.22
C ALA A 103 -4.96 7.33 8.33
N ALA A 104 -5.15 6.25 9.08
CA ALA A 104 -6.08 6.23 10.21
C ALA A 104 -5.69 7.19 11.35
N ALA A 105 -4.41 7.49 11.51
CA ALA A 105 -3.94 8.43 12.51
C ALA A 105 -4.22 9.89 12.15
N ILE A 106 -4.40 10.21 10.87
CA ILE A 106 -4.59 11.59 10.39
C ILE A 106 -6.00 11.87 9.84
N ASP A 107 -6.74 10.84 9.41
CA ASP A 107 -8.08 11.00 8.84
C ASP A 107 -9.16 10.43 9.79
N THR A 108 -9.90 11.31 10.41
CA THR A 108 -10.96 10.97 11.40
C THR A 108 -12.18 10.26 10.79
N ARG A 109 -12.33 10.26 9.47
CA ARG A 109 -13.38 9.53 8.75
C ARG A 109 -13.15 8.02 8.74
N ILE A 110 -11.91 7.59 8.94
CA ILE A 110 -11.55 6.17 9.03
C ILE A 110 -11.94 5.65 10.40
N LYS A 111 -12.99 4.82 10.45
CA LYS A 111 -13.55 4.28 11.71
C LYS A 111 -12.98 2.92 12.10
N ALA A 112 -12.44 2.19 11.12
CA ALA A 112 -11.82 0.89 11.37
C ALA A 112 -10.62 0.68 10.45
N THR A 113 -9.55 0.12 11.00
CA THR A 113 -8.34 -0.21 10.23
C THR A 113 -7.95 -1.66 10.48
N VAL A 114 -7.74 -2.39 9.40
CA VAL A 114 -7.25 -3.77 9.45
C VAL A 114 -5.91 -3.85 8.74
N THR A 115 -4.98 -4.54 9.34
CA THR A 115 -3.68 -4.86 8.74
C THR A 115 -3.52 -6.37 8.61
N SER A 116 -3.18 -6.81 7.40
CA SER A 116 -2.92 -8.22 7.12
C SER A 116 -1.44 -8.41 6.83
N THR A 117 -0.79 -9.34 7.55
CA THR A 117 0.65 -9.67 7.37
C THR A 117 1.58 -8.45 7.42
N MET A 118 1.21 -7.45 8.23
CA MET A 118 1.97 -6.20 8.36
C MET A 118 3.32 -6.44 9.04
N TYR A 119 4.31 -5.67 8.63
CA TYR A 119 5.57 -5.52 9.35
C TYR A 119 5.99 -4.04 9.40
N ASP A 120 6.82 -3.70 10.39
CA ASP A 120 7.31 -2.33 10.57
C ASP A 120 8.35 -1.99 9.49
N MET A 121 7.90 -1.29 8.45
CA MET A 121 8.73 -0.85 7.33
C MET A 121 9.84 0.12 7.79
N SER A 122 9.56 0.98 8.75
CA SER A 122 10.54 1.95 9.25
C SER A 122 11.67 1.24 10.00
N ARG A 123 11.33 0.26 10.84
CA ARG A 123 12.31 -0.57 11.54
C ARG A 123 13.16 -1.40 10.58
N VAL A 124 12.52 -2.06 9.60
CA VAL A 124 13.23 -2.86 8.60
C VAL A 124 14.19 -2.00 7.77
N ASN A 125 13.77 -0.82 7.35
CA ASN A 125 14.64 0.10 6.61
C ASN A 125 15.77 0.70 7.48
N ALA A 126 15.52 0.90 8.77
CA ALA A 126 16.51 1.45 9.69
C ALA A 126 17.52 0.40 10.18
N ASN A 127 17.06 -0.80 10.50
CA ASN A 127 17.84 -1.80 11.22
C ASN A 127 18.06 -3.10 10.41
N GLY A 128 17.50 -3.19 9.20
CA GLY A 128 17.53 -4.43 8.41
C GLY A 128 16.58 -5.52 8.96
N TYR A 129 16.57 -6.67 8.31
CA TYR A 129 15.83 -7.84 8.80
C TYR A 129 16.45 -8.33 10.11
N PHE A 130 15.59 -8.61 11.11
CA PHE A 130 15.98 -9.07 12.43
C PHE A 130 16.93 -8.12 13.19
N ASP A 131 16.88 -6.81 12.86
CA ASP A 131 17.75 -5.78 13.43
C ASP A 131 19.25 -6.08 13.21
N ALA A 132 19.59 -6.70 12.08
CA ALA A 132 20.96 -7.11 11.75
C ALA A 132 21.88 -5.95 11.32
N MET A 133 21.34 -4.74 11.16
CA MET A 133 22.09 -3.55 10.73
C MET A 133 22.29 -2.60 11.90
N ASP A 134 23.54 -2.33 12.25
CA ASP A 134 23.90 -1.31 13.23
C ASP A 134 23.88 0.13 12.65
N ALA A 135 24.21 1.11 13.49
CA ALA A 135 24.19 2.52 13.11
C ALA A 135 25.23 2.85 12.03
N ASP A 136 26.39 2.21 12.07
CA ASP A 136 27.49 2.47 11.13
C ASP A 136 27.16 1.87 9.75
N ALA A 137 26.68 0.64 9.73
CA ALA A 137 26.22 -0.02 8.49
C ALA A 137 25.07 0.76 7.82
N ARG A 138 24.12 1.28 8.61
CA ARG A 138 23.05 2.15 8.13
C ARG A 138 23.59 3.47 7.55
N TYR A 139 24.57 4.08 8.22
CA TYR A 139 25.19 5.31 7.72
C TYR A 139 25.88 5.09 6.37
N GLU A 140 26.67 4.04 6.24
CA GLU A 140 27.35 3.69 4.98
C GLU A 140 26.37 3.36 3.86
N LEU A 141 25.29 2.63 4.16
CA LEU A 141 24.22 2.37 3.18
C LEU A 141 23.58 3.67 2.67
N ARG A 142 23.25 4.60 3.56
CA ARG A 142 22.69 5.91 3.19
C ARG A 142 23.66 6.73 2.33
N LYS A 143 24.95 6.66 2.62
CA LYS A 143 25.99 7.31 1.83
C LYS A 143 26.10 6.72 0.41
N GLN A 144 26.03 5.40 0.29
CA GLN A 144 25.97 4.71 -1.01
C GLN A 144 24.75 5.11 -1.82
N LEU A 145 23.57 5.11 -1.20
CA LEU A 145 22.31 5.53 -1.84
C LEU A 145 22.38 6.97 -2.33
N LYS A 146 22.90 7.90 -1.50
CA LYS A 146 23.12 9.29 -1.90
C LYS A 146 24.01 9.41 -3.15
N ASN A 147 25.07 8.62 -3.24
CA ASN A 147 25.99 8.65 -4.36
C ASN A 147 25.42 8.00 -5.64
N SER A 148 24.43 7.12 -5.51
CA SER A 148 23.75 6.48 -6.65
C SER A 148 22.70 7.38 -7.31
N VAL A 149 22.15 8.37 -6.60
CA VAL A 149 21.13 9.30 -7.13
C VAL A 149 21.55 10.00 -8.43
N PRO A 150 22.79 10.53 -8.60
CA PRO A 150 23.22 11.13 -9.85
C PRO A 150 23.27 10.14 -11.04
N LEU A 151 23.49 8.86 -10.78
CA LEU A 151 23.51 7.81 -11.80
C LEU A 151 22.09 7.48 -12.30
N THR A 152 21.12 7.43 -11.41
CA THR A 152 19.71 7.20 -11.78
C THR A 152 19.10 8.37 -12.53
N GLN A 153 19.51 9.60 -12.26
CA GLN A 153 19.11 10.77 -13.04
C GLN A 153 19.74 10.81 -14.45
N ARG A 154 20.90 10.20 -14.62
CA ARG A 154 21.61 10.15 -15.93
C ARG A 154 21.15 9.00 -16.82
N THR A 155 20.58 7.95 -16.25
CA THR A 155 20.07 6.78 -16.96
C THR A 155 18.58 6.63 -16.68
N ALA A 156 17.74 7.32 -17.45
CA ALA A 156 16.29 7.31 -17.33
C ALA A 156 15.63 5.91 -17.49
N HIS A 157 16.41 4.84 -17.44
CA HIS A 157 15.96 3.46 -17.66
C HIS A 157 16.52 2.42 -16.69
N THR A 158 17.18 2.80 -15.58
CA THR A 158 17.65 1.78 -14.62
C THR A 158 16.49 1.37 -13.70
N PRO A 159 16.03 0.10 -13.74
CA PRO A 159 14.96 -0.35 -12.86
C PRO A 159 15.37 -0.21 -11.40
N LEU A 160 14.48 0.30 -10.55
CA LEU A 160 14.69 0.44 -9.09
C LEU A 160 15.13 -0.84 -8.39
N ARG A 161 14.99 -2.01 -9.02
CA ARG A 161 15.51 -3.30 -8.54
C ARG A 161 17.01 -3.33 -8.29
N GLU A 162 17.79 -2.51 -8.99
CA GLU A 162 19.25 -2.46 -8.83
C GLU A 162 19.70 -1.51 -7.71
N VAL A 163 18.85 -0.59 -7.29
CA VAL A 163 19.17 0.42 -6.28
C VAL A 163 18.72 -0.01 -4.87
N CYS A 164 17.73 -0.90 -4.78
CA CYS A 164 17.26 -1.42 -3.50
C CYS A 164 17.97 -2.75 -3.20
N PRO A 165 18.84 -2.84 -2.16
CA PRO A 165 19.50 -4.09 -1.80
C PRO A 165 18.55 -5.15 -1.22
N ILE A 166 17.27 -4.85 -1.07
CA ILE A 166 16.25 -5.79 -0.64
C ILE A 166 15.92 -6.70 -1.83
N ARG A 167 16.67 -7.79 -1.97
CA ARG A 167 16.29 -8.88 -2.86
C ARG A 167 15.12 -9.61 -2.22
N TYR A 168 13.91 -9.39 -2.72
CA TYR A 168 12.81 -10.29 -2.42
C TYR A 168 13.15 -11.68 -2.97
N PRO A 169 12.98 -12.75 -2.19
CA PRO A 169 13.12 -14.10 -2.72
C PRO A 169 12.16 -14.24 -3.91
N THR A 170 12.69 -14.56 -5.08
CA THR A 170 11.85 -14.90 -6.22
C THR A 170 11.04 -16.13 -5.85
N MET A 171 9.72 -16.01 -5.72
CA MET A 171 8.85 -17.16 -5.64
C MET A 171 9.07 -17.96 -6.94
N ARG A 172 9.62 -19.17 -6.82
CA ARG A 172 9.67 -20.09 -7.97
C ARG A 172 8.22 -20.47 -8.27
N PRO A 173 7.79 -20.44 -9.52
CA PRO A 173 6.51 -21.04 -9.86
C PRO A 173 6.62 -22.53 -9.52
N ASN A 174 5.65 -23.03 -8.76
CA ASN A 174 5.51 -24.46 -8.51
C ASN A 174 5.34 -25.17 -9.85
N SER A 175 6.27 -26.05 -10.17
CA SER A 175 6.17 -27.03 -11.25
C SER A 175 5.11 -28.06 -10.98
#